data_17b99331d4f9654ea3db9acc44e1f229
#
_entry.id   17b99331d4f9654ea3db9acc44e1f229
#
_cell.length_a   1.000
_cell.length_b   1.000
_cell.length_c   1.000
_cell.angle_alpha   90.00
_cell.angle_beta   90.00
_cell.angle_gamma   90.00
#
_symmetry.space_group_name_H-M   'P 1'
#
loop_
_entity.id
_entity.type
_entity.pdbx_description
1 polymer ?
#
loop_
_entity_poly.entity_id
_entity_poly.type
_entity_poly.pdbx_seq_one_letter_code
_entity_poly.pdbx_strand_id
1 'polypeptide(L)'
;MNPTEIIICVALCMFLEGELVEHTYKSSMSECLKSKRIAERNIQPERVQFACGKDVKAEVEYIEEKGETTARIRILRVIESGYEEGLYEGSSRY
;
A
#
# COMPACT_ATOMS: atom_id res chain seq x y z
N MET A 1 -5.59 11.86 -20.04
CA MET A 1 -4.96 11.91 -18.71
C MET A 1 -5.96 11.50 -17.66
N ASN A 2 -5.56 10.62 -16.76
CA ASN A 2 -6.46 10.19 -15.70
C ASN A 2 -6.51 11.22 -14.57
N PRO A 3 -7.68 11.38 -13.93
CA PRO A 3 -7.75 12.31 -12.81
C PRO A 3 -6.90 11.86 -11.63
N THR A 4 -6.37 12.81 -10.92
CA THR A 4 -5.57 12.54 -9.71
C THR A 4 -6.14 13.30 -8.52
N GLU A 5 -5.82 12.82 -7.34
CA GLU A 5 -6.34 13.40 -6.11
C GLU A 5 -5.43 13.04 -4.96
N ILE A 6 -5.37 13.89 -3.96
CA ILE A 6 -4.65 13.58 -2.73
C ILE A 6 -5.66 13.07 -1.72
N ILE A 7 -5.46 11.86 -1.24
CA ILE A 7 -6.37 11.23 -0.29
C ILE A 7 -5.62 10.63 0.88
N ILE A 8 -6.35 10.26 1.91
CA ILE A 8 -5.83 9.49 3.02
C ILE A 8 -6.38 8.09 2.87
N CYS A 9 -5.50 7.11 2.85
CA CYS A 9 -5.89 5.74 2.51
C CYS A 9 -5.09 4.71 3.26
N VAL A 10 -5.46 3.45 3.06
CA VAL A 10 -4.70 2.30 3.53
C VAL A 10 -3.81 1.85 2.38
N ALA A 11 -2.57 1.55 2.67
CA ALA A 11 -1.63 1.09 1.65
C ALA A 11 -0.84 -0.11 2.13
N LEU A 12 -0.66 -1.06 1.22
CA LEU A 12 0.27 -2.17 1.44
C LEU A 12 1.63 -1.71 0.97
N CYS A 13 2.59 -1.73 1.88
CA CYS A 13 3.93 -1.24 1.59
C CYS A 13 4.90 -2.40 1.56
N MET A 14 5.75 -2.43 0.54
CA MET A 14 6.78 -3.44 0.40
C MET A 14 8.14 -2.82 0.65
N PHE A 15 8.91 -3.46 1.49
CA PHE A 15 10.25 -3.03 1.84
C PHE A 15 11.25 -4.06 1.33
N LEU A 16 12.27 -3.59 0.64
CA LEU A 16 13.35 -4.43 0.17
C LEU A 16 14.61 -4.00 0.91
N GLU A 17 15.13 -4.92 1.69
CA GLU A 17 16.35 -4.65 2.48
C GLU A 17 16.26 -3.36 3.29
N GLY A 18 15.09 -3.17 3.89
CA GLY A 18 14.84 -2.04 4.78
C GLY A 18 14.36 -0.76 4.10
N GLU A 19 14.28 -0.74 2.78
CA GLU A 19 13.84 0.45 2.06
C GLU A 19 12.45 0.26 1.48
N LEU A 20 11.61 1.26 1.61
CA LEU A 20 10.29 1.25 1.01
C LEU A 20 10.42 1.38 -0.50
N VAL A 21 10.04 0.34 -1.22
CA VAL A 21 10.19 0.32 -2.68
C VAL A 21 8.87 0.31 -3.44
N GLU A 22 7.78 -0.03 -2.76
CA GLU A 22 6.49 -0.09 -3.43
C GLU A 22 5.37 0.09 -2.44
N HIS A 23 4.29 0.74 -2.87
CA HIS A 23 3.11 0.88 -2.05
C HIS A 23 1.88 0.74 -2.95
N THR A 24 0.90 0.00 -2.48
CA THR A 24 -0.29 -0.33 -3.24
C THR A 24 -1.52 0.07 -2.45
N TYR A 25 -2.45 0.77 -3.11
CA TYR A 25 -3.70 1.16 -2.49
C TYR A 25 -4.51 -0.07 -2.10
N LYS A 26 -5.10 -0.02 -0.91
CA LYS A 26 -6.07 -1.02 -0.47
C LYS A 26 -7.31 -0.32 0.05
N SER A 27 -8.45 -0.95 -0.14
CA SER A 27 -9.72 -0.33 0.24
C SER A 27 -9.97 -0.32 1.74
N SER A 28 -9.29 -1.20 2.48
CA SER A 28 -9.47 -1.28 3.92
C SER A 28 -8.27 -1.96 4.54
N MET A 29 -8.13 -1.83 5.85
CA MET A 29 -7.07 -2.50 6.57
C MET A 29 -7.22 -4.02 6.47
N SER A 30 -8.45 -4.51 6.49
CA SER A 30 -8.73 -5.94 6.34
C SER A 30 -8.20 -6.48 5.02
N GLU A 31 -8.46 -5.75 3.93
CA GLU A 31 -7.96 -6.13 2.61
C GLU A 31 -6.44 -6.08 2.57
N CYS A 32 -5.86 -5.07 3.20
CA CYS A 32 -4.41 -4.93 3.23
C CYS A 32 -3.75 -6.10 3.95
N LEU A 33 -4.27 -6.47 5.12
CA LEU A 33 -3.71 -7.57 5.88
C LEU A 33 -3.86 -8.91 5.16
N LYS A 34 -4.96 -9.08 4.45
CA LYS A 34 -5.16 -10.28 3.65
C LYS A 34 -4.12 -10.36 2.53
N SER A 35 -3.93 -9.27 1.82
CA SER A 35 -2.93 -9.21 0.75
C SER A 35 -1.52 -9.41 1.28
N LYS A 36 -1.24 -8.85 2.45
CA LYS A 36 0.06 -9.01 3.10
C LYS A 36 0.35 -10.48 3.37
N ARG A 37 -0.63 -11.20 3.92
CA ARG A 37 -0.43 -12.63 4.20
C ARG A 37 -0.19 -13.44 2.94
N ILE A 38 -0.91 -13.11 1.87
CA ILE A 38 -0.72 -13.80 0.60
C ILE A 38 0.68 -13.52 0.04
N ALA A 39 1.09 -12.27 0.06
CA ALA A 39 2.40 -11.89 -0.45
C ALA A 39 3.53 -12.55 0.34
N GLU A 40 3.38 -12.66 1.65
CA GLU A 40 4.42 -13.22 2.50
C GLU A 40 4.65 -14.70 2.30
N ARG A 41 3.72 -15.39 1.67
CA ARG A 41 3.88 -16.83 1.43
C ARG A 41 4.95 -17.16 0.42
N ASN A 42 5.34 -16.18 -0.40
CA ASN A 42 6.24 -16.43 -1.53
C ASN A 42 7.48 -15.57 -1.51
N ILE A 43 7.90 -15.10 -0.35
CA ILE A 43 9.06 -14.22 -0.25
C ILE A 43 10.09 -14.78 0.71
N GLN A 44 11.27 -14.15 0.66
CA GLN A 44 12.31 -14.40 1.64
C GLN A 44 12.22 -13.31 2.69
N PRO A 45 11.74 -13.63 3.90
CA PRO A 45 11.46 -12.59 4.90
C PRO A 45 12.68 -11.81 5.38
N GLU A 46 13.88 -12.35 5.18
CA GLU A 46 15.08 -11.61 5.54
C GLU A 46 15.41 -10.50 4.55
N ARG A 47 14.81 -10.52 3.38
CA ARG A 47 15.06 -9.48 2.36
C ARG A 47 13.85 -8.61 2.09
N VAL A 48 12.67 -9.20 2.10
CA VAL A 48 11.45 -8.52 1.70
C VAL A 48 10.48 -8.53 2.87
N GLN A 49 9.94 -7.38 3.20
CA GLN A 49 8.95 -7.26 4.27
C GLN A 49 7.78 -6.45 3.79
N PHE A 50 6.62 -6.72 4.36
CA PHE A 50 5.41 -5.98 4.03
C PHE A 50 4.83 -5.38 5.30
N ALA A 51 4.18 -4.24 5.16
CA ALA A 51 3.47 -3.61 6.26
C ALA A 51 2.24 -2.92 5.72
N CYS A 52 1.20 -2.84 6.53
CA CYS A 52 -0.02 -2.14 6.17
C CYS A 52 -0.06 -0.80 6.89
N GLY A 53 -0.02 0.27 6.12
CA GLY A 53 -0.11 1.61 6.66
C GLY A 53 -1.55 2.10 6.62
N LYS A 54 -2.02 2.64 7.73
CA LYS A 54 -3.30 3.33 7.76
C LYS A 54 -3.03 4.82 7.78
N ASP A 55 -3.98 5.59 7.31
CA ASP A 55 -3.85 7.05 7.28
C ASP A 55 -2.64 7.51 6.46
N VAL A 56 -2.38 6.81 5.36
CA VAL A 56 -1.32 7.19 4.43
C VAL A 56 -1.85 8.28 3.53
N LYS A 57 -1.18 9.43 3.53
CA LYS A 57 -1.55 10.53 2.65
C LYS A 57 -0.81 10.37 1.33
N ALA A 58 -1.55 10.21 0.26
CA ALA A 58 -0.96 9.88 -1.03
C ALA A 58 -1.67 10.56 -2.16
N GLU A 59 -0.93 10.84 -3.20
CA GLU A 59 -1.51 11.28 -4.46
C GLU A 59 -1.84 10.02 -5.26
N VAL A 60 -3.09 9.90 -5.68
CA VAL A 60 -3.55 8.72 -6.38
C VAL A 60 -4.14 9.09 -7.73
N GLU A 61 -4.13 8.12 -8.62
CA GLU A 61 -4.70 8.23 -9.93
C GLU A 61 -5.88 7.28 -10.05
N TYR A 62 -6.98 7.77 -10.61
CA TYR A 62 -8.15 6.93 -10.84
C TYR A 62 -8.13 6.44 -12.27
N ILE A 63 -7.94 5.14 -12.44
CA ILE A 63 -7.81 4.52 -13.75
C ILE A 63 -9.10 3.77 -14.08
N GLU A 64 -9.81 4.24 -15.10
CA GLU A 64 -11.00 3.54 -15.56
C GLU A 64 -10.58 2.47 -16.54
N GLU A 65 -10.97 1.24 -16.25
CA GLU A 65 -10.67 0.16 -17.15
C GLU A 65 -11.88 -0.12 -18.02
N LYS A 66 -11.61 -0.41 -19.28
CA LYS A 66 -12.67 -0.65 -20.24
C LYS A 66 -13.53 -1.82 -19.77
N GLY A 67 -14.84 -1.58 -19.71
CA GLY A 67 -15.78 -2.60 -19.29
C GLY A 67 -16.00 -2.69 -17.80
N GLU A 68 -15.29 -1.89 -17.03
CA GLU A 68 -15.44 -1.88 -15.59
C GLU A 68 -16.38 -0.76 -15.16
N THR A 69 -17.08 -0.98 -14.07
CA THR A 69 -17.98 0.03 -13.54
C THR A 69 -17.32 0.88 -12.46
N THR A 70 -16.16 0.44 -11.96
CA THR A 70 -15.45 1.17 -10.92
C THR A 70 -14.02 1.43 -11.38
N ALA A 71 -13.49 2.58 -10.99
CA ALA A 71 -12.12 2.92 -11.31
C ALA A 71 -11.17 2.17 -10.38
N ARG A 72 -10.02 1.81 -10.90
CA ARG A 72 -8.95 1.28 -10.08
C ARG A 72 -8.11 2.45 -9.58
N ILE A 73 -7.68 2.38 -8.34
CA ILE A 73 -6.89 3.44 -7.72
C ILE A 73 -5.44 3.02 -7.66
N ARG A 74 -4.57 3.87 -8.18
CA ARG A 74 -3.14 3.63 -8.14
C ARG A 74 -2.44 4.76 -7.42
N ILE A 75 -1.58 4.42 -6.47
CA ILE A 75 -0.79 5.42 -5.75
C ILE A 75 0.36 5.86 -6.63
N LEU A 76 0.44 7.16 -6.88
CA LEU A 76 1.54 7.75 -7.64
C LEU A 76 2.71 8.10 -6.73
N ARG A 77 2.42 8.62 -5.55
CA ARG A 77 3.46 8.92 -4.57
C ARG A 77 2.83 9.04 -3.19
N VAL A 78 3.61 8.75 -2.19
CA VAL A 78 3.20 8.92 -0.79
C VAL A 78 3.72 10.27 -0.32
N ILE A 79 2.81 11.08 0.23
CA ILE A 79 3.15 12.40 0.74
C ILE A 79 3.52 12.31 2.20
N GLU A 80 2.70 11.60 2.98
CA GLU A 80 2.98 11.36 4.38
C GLU A 80 2.65 9.93 4.71
N SER A 81 3.56 9.27 5.39
CA SER A 81 3.37 7.92 5.84
C SER A 81 3.64 7.88 7.33
N GLY A 82 2.83 7.15 8.06
CA GLY A 82 3.05 6.98 9.50
C GLY A 82 4.03 5.88 9.85
N TYR A 83 4.74 5.34 8.87
CA TYR A 83 5.60 4.19 9.10
C TYR A 83 6.66 4.45 10.17
N GLU A 84 7.32 5.60 10.08
CA GLU A 84 8.40 5.92 11.02
C GLU A 84 7.90 6.23 12.42
N GLU A 85 6.61 6.52 12.56
CA GLU A 85 6.01 6.72 13.86
C GLU A 85 5.34 5.47 14.39
N GLY A 86 5.55 4.34 13.72
CA GLY A 86 5.00 3.08 14.18
C GLY A 86 3.51 2.93 13.99
N LEU A 87 2.93 3.65 13.05
CA LEU A 87 1.50 3.61 12.80
C LEU A 87 1.06 2.53 11.84
N TYR A 88 2.01 1.77 11.28
CA TYR A 88 1.68 0.70 10.35
C TYR A 88 1.24 -0.54 11.09
N GLU A 89 0.08 -1.05 10.71
CA GLU A 89 -0.42 -2.31 11.25
C GLU A 89 0.21 -3.48 10.52
N GLY A 90 0.42 -4.57 11.25
CA GLY A 90 0.92 -5.78 10.63
C GLY A 90 2.35 -5.68 10.13
N SER A 91 3.13 -4.78 10.70
CA SER A 91 4.52 -4.66 10.35
C SER A 91 5.23 -5.98 10.63
N SER A 92 6.05 -6.41 9.68
CA SER A 92 6.68 -7.72 9.80
C SER A 92 8.02 -7.68 10.43
N ARG A 93 8.17 -7.04 11.50
CA ARG A 93 9.42 -7.17 12.12
C ARG A 93 9.28 -8.04 13.28
N TYR A 94 9.27 -9.17 13.20
CA TYR A 94 9.24 -10.12 14.27
C TYR A 94 10.34 -11.12 14.11
#